data_658812012f61e1c5686386dd598c0bbb
#
_entry.id   658812012f61e1c5686386dd598c0bbb
#
_cell.length_a   1.000
_cell.length_b   1.000
_cell.length_c   1.000
_cell.angle_alpha   90.00
_cell.angle_beta   90.00
_cell.angle_gamma   90.00
#
_symmetry.space_group_name_H-M   'P 1'
#
loop_
_entity.id
_entity.type
_entity.pdbx_description
1 polymer ?
#
loop_
_entity_poly.entity_id
_entity_poly.type
_entity_poly.pdbx_seq_one_letter_code
_entity_poly.pdbx_strand_id
1 'polypeptide(L)'
;GPAPYQYQLVEDRGVERVAALGLESWPDLKFARYEIRMDGIDKPVAVAQVARRGAGAPIVLDWDNRTGEPLLFADMRLAELKSLSQAIAKHTSNDALLLGWWDTSRALQLLTGRETLFNAHLGEPFIAPPPWQRHRRSIVRYERDFWGAPPAEVEVRRFQRFAEALSLGAAAGAAQLRELAGDREAYVVVHVSDLYKLGLLHRERLGVAYKDFPVRGDLHGPISFVKRWMGDHHYAAYAVHELSDSQARAYFLADARSGNTLLAQMLPLSTSRPAELQAQQLVH
;
A
#
# COMPACT_ATOMS: atom_id res chain seq x y z
N GLY A 1 -10.68 15.27 -20.09
CA GLY A 1 -11.62 15.82 -19.11
C GLY A 1 -10.97 15.93 -17.74
N PRO A 2 -11.61 16.61 -16.77
CA PRO A 2 -11.10 16.70 -15.40
C PRO A 2 -11.16 15.34 -14.69
N ALA A 3 -10.46 15.22 -13.53
CA ALA A 3 -10.64 14.08 -12.64
C ALA A 3 -12.08 14.05 -12.10
N PRO A 4 -12.64 12.86 -11.82
CA PRO A 4 -14.04 12.74 -11.36
C PRO A 4 -14.23 13.14 -9.90
N TYR A 5 -13.19 13.59 -9.21
CA TYR A 5 -13.19 13.98 -7.81
C TYR A 5 -12.22 15.13 -7.56
N GLN A 6 -12.32 15.69 -6.35
CA GLN A 6 -11.45 16.76 -5.87
C GLN A 6 -11.01 16.50 -4.43
N TYR A 7 -9.78 16.92 -4.11
CA TYR A 7 -9.30 17.02 -2.72
C TYR A 7 -9.73 18.36 -2.14
N GLN A 8 -10.46 18.29 -1.04
CA GLN A 8 -10.89 19.46 -0.29
C GLN A 8 -10.18 19.51 1.06
N LEU A 9 -9.42 20.56 1.31
CA LEU A 9 -8.82 20.79 2.62
C LEU A 9 -9.93 21.08 3.64
N VAL A 10 -10.03 20.27 4.68
CA VAL A 10 -11.01 20.45 5.77
C VAL A 10 -10.35 20.82 7.08
N GLU A 11 -9.07 20.54 7.24
CA GLU A 11 -8.34 20.85 8.45
C GLU A 11 -6.84 21.00 8.12
N ASP A 12 -6.29 22.16 8.49
CA ASP A 12 -4.85 22.45 8.40
C ASP A 12 -4.39 22.80 9.81
N ARG A 13 -3.87 21.80 10.53
CA ARG A 13 -3.43 21.95 11.91
C ARG A 13 -1.95 21.71 12.04
N GLY A 14 -1.28 22.63 12.74
CA GLY A 14 0.11 22.51 13.14
C GLY A 14 0.33 21.46 14.23
N VAL A 15 1.29 21.74 15.10
CA VAL A 15 1.86 20.84 16.12
C VAL A 15 0.82 20.20 17.08
N GLU A 16 -0.31 20.82 17.32
CA GLU A 16 -1.33 20.33 18.28
C GLU A 16 -1.94 18.99 17.89
N ARG A 17 -2.02 18.69 16.59
CA ARG A 17 -2.57 17.44 16.12
C ARG A 17 -1.59 16.28 16.12
N VAL A 18 -0.31 16.56 16.22
CA VAL A 18 0.77 15.55 16.32
C VAL A 18 0.50 14.61 17.50
N ALA A 19 0.14 15.18 18.65
CA ALA A 19 -0.19 14.40 19.85
C ALA A 19 -1.44 13.54 19.63
N ALA A 20 -2.50 14.08 19.02
CA ALA A 20 -3.74 13.35 18.74
C ALA A 20 -3.54 12.17 17.77
N LEU A 21 -2.59 12.30 16.84
CA LEU A 21 -2.23 11.24 15.90
C LEU A 21 -1.15 10.30 16.44
N GLY A 22 -0.60 10.58 17.64
CA GLY A 22 0.49 9.82 18.24
C GLY A 22 1.80 9.94 17.47
N LEU A 23 2.09 11.11 16.90
CA LEU A 23 3.27 11.39 16.07
C LEU A 23 4.25 12.35 16.77
N GLU A 24 4.31 12.33 18.09
CA GLU A 24 5.21 13.18 18.90
C GLU A 24 6.69 12.93 18.57
N SER A 25 7.02 11.74 18.08
CA SER A 25 8.39 11.41 17.64
C SER A 25 8.81 12.13 16.35
N TRP A 26 7.89 12.84 15.67
CA TRP A 26 8.14 13.57 14.43
C TRP A 26 7.67 15.03 14.58
N PRO A 27 8.30 15.85 15.44
CA PRO A 27 7.78 17.17 15.81
C PRO A 27 7.89 18.21 14.70
N ASP A 28 8.66 17.98 13.65
CA ASP A 28 8.87 18.86 12.51
C ASP A 28 7.86 18.65 11.37
N LEU A 29 6.92 17.72 11.52
CA LEU A 29 5.90 17.47 10.52
C LEU A 29 4.69 18.40 10.69
N LYS A 30 4.17 18.88 9.56
CA LYS A 30 2.87 19.57 9.47
C LYS A 30 1.83 18.62 8.94
N PHE A 31 0.63 18.67 9.53
CA PHE A 31 -0.47 17.76 9.20
C PHE A 31 -1.64 18.53 8.61
N ALA A 32 -2.30 17.88 7.65
CA ALA A 32 -3.54 18.36 7.06
C ALA A 32 -4.49 17.17 6.84
N ARG A 33 -5.77 17.47 6.84
CA ARG A 33 -6.83 16.51 6.53
C ARG A 33 -7.57 16.97 5.29
N TYR A 34 -7.68 16.07 4.32
CA TYR A 34 -8.42 16.28 3.08
C TYR A 34 -9.60 15.33 2.99
N GLU A 35 -10.73 15.83 2.53
CA GLU A 35 -11.84 15.01 2.07
C GLU A 35 -11.80 14.88 0.55
N ILE A 36 -12.04 13.67 0.07
CA ILE A 36 -12.17 13.39 -1.34
C ILE A 36 -13.64 13.49 -1.69
N ARG A 37 -13.97 14.50 -2.51
CA ARG A 37 -15.32 14.85 -2.89
C ARG A 37 -15.59 14.55 -4.35
N MET A 38 -16.77 13.99 -4.62
CA MET A 38 -17.29 13.77 -5.97
C MET A 38 -18.53 14.63 -6.20
N ASP A 39 -18.67 15.13 -7.42
CA ASP A 39 -19.88 15.86 -7.81
C ASP A 39 -21.12 14.96 -7.69
N GLY A 40 -22.17 15.50 -7.10
CA GLY A 40 -23.44 14.78 -6.90
C GLY A 40 -23.48 13.80 -5.74
N ILE A 41 -22.40 13.70 -4.95
CA ILE A 41 -22.35 12.87 -3.73
C ILE A 41 -22.10 13.76 -2.52
N ASP A 42 -23.06 13.81 -1.58
CA ASP A 42 -23.01 14.70 -0.43
C ASP A 42 -21.91 14.32 0.58
N LYS A 43 -21.62 13.03 0.71
CA LYS A 43 -20.61 12.54 1.65
C LYS A 43 -19.25 12.36 0.95
N PRO A 44 -18.15 12.60 1.67
CA PRO A 44 -16.83 12.29 1.11
C PRO A 44 -16.70 10.79 0.82
N VAL A 45 -16.08 10.45 -0.29
CA VAL A 45 -15.81 9.05 -0.68
C VAL A 45 -14.58 8.48 0.01
N ALA A 46 -13.67 9.36 0.44
CA ALA A 46 -12.52 8.99 1.27
C ALA A 46 -12.04 10.20 2.07
N VAL A 47 -11.21 9.94 3.08
CA VAL A 47 -10.52 10.96 3.87
C VAL A 47 -9.04 10.62 3.91
N ALA A 48 -8.18 11.59 3.62
CA ALA A 48 -6.74 11.45 3.70
C ALA A 48 -6.16 12.27 4.86
N GLN A 49 -5.36 11.62 5.70
CA GLN A 49 -4.45 12.32 6.61
C GLN A 49 -3.12 12.48 5.91
N VAL A 50 -2.61 13.69 5.88
CA VAL A 50 -1.47 14.08 5.08
C VAL A 50 -0.43 14.76 5.97
N ALA A 51 0.83 14.50 5.70
CA ALA A 51 1.92 15.21 6.35
C ALA A 51 2.91 15.76 5.33
N ARG A 52 3.61 16.81 5.73
CA ARG A 52 4.74 17.35 4.99
C ARG A 52 5.82 17.85 5.95
N ARG A 53 7.04 17.79 5.49
CA ARG A 53 8.21 18.33 6.18
C ARG A 53 8.60 19.65 5.54
N GLY A 54 8.54 20.75 6.29
CA GLY A 54 8.87 22.08 5.78
C GLY A 54 8.03 22.46 4.55
N ALA A 55 8.69 22.90 3.48
CA ALA A 55 8.08 23.24 2.19
C ALA A 55 7.93 22.04 1.23
N GLY A 56 8.19 20.83 1.71
CA GLY A 56 8.08 19.61 0.93
C GLY A 56 6.67 19.32 0.45
N ALA A 57 6.54 18.47 -0.57
CA ALA A 57 5.26 18.01 -1.08
C ALA A 57 4.48 17.22 -0.02
N PRO A 58 3.15 17.32 0.01
CA PRO A 58 2.34 16.55 0.94
C PRO A 58 2.41 15.04 0.64
N ILE A 59 2.37 14.23 1.69
CA ILE A 59 2.48 12.77 1.62
C ILE A 59 1.33 12.16 2.41
N VAL A 60 0.63 11.21 1.82
CA VAL A 60 -0.47 10.49 2.49
C VAL A 60 0.09 9.56 3.56
N LEU A 61 -0.40 9.68 4.79
CA LEU A 61 -0.08 8.81 5.91
C LEU A 61 -1.23 7.90 6.33
N ASP A 62 -2.45 8.30 6.06
CA ASP A 62 -3.65 7.52 6.37
C ASP A 62 -4.69 7.77 5.29
N TRP A 63 -5.29 6.69 4.82
CA TRP A 63 -6.32 6.71 3.80
C TRP A 63 -7.53 5.95 4.30
N ASP A 64 -8.60 6.69 4.63
CA ASP A 64 -9.86 6.14 5.09
C ASP A 64 -10.85 6.11 3.92
N ASN A 65 -10.99 4.95 3.32
CA ASN A 65 -11.90 4.70 2.22
C ASN A 65 -13.30 4.44 2.77
N ARG A 66 -14.27 5.22 2.34
CA ARG A 66 -15.67 5.13 2.76
C ARG A 66 -16.57 4.45 1.75
N THR A 67 -15.99 3.86 0.73
CA THR A 67 -16.68 3.04 -0.27
C THR A 67 -16.42 1.56 -0.01
N GLY A 68 -17.23 0.68 -0.58
CA GLY A 68 -17.00 -0.77 -0.49
C GLY A 68 -15.96 -1.30 -1.47
N GLU A 69 -15.27 -0.43 -2.20
CA GLU A 69 -14.29 -0.79 -3.23
C GLU A 69 -12.94 -0.11 -2.96
N PRO A 70 -11.80 -0.72 -3.27
CA PRO A 70 -10.51 -0.04 -3.23
C PRO A 70 -10.53 1.21 -4.12
N LEU A 71 -10.06 2.32 -3.59
CA LEU A 71 -10.15 3.63 -4.23
C LEU A 71 -8.81 4.35 -4.14
N LEU A 72 -8.17 4.59 -5.27
CA LEU A 72 -6.90 5.31 -5.44
C LEU A 72 -5.72 4.68 -4.70
N PHE A 73 -5.81 4.57 -3.38
CA PHE A 73 -4.83 3.92 -2.52
C PHE A 73 -5.44 2.67 -1.87
N ALA A 74 -4.64 1.68 -1.60
CA ALA A 74 -5.07 0.49 -0.90
C ALA A 74 -5.03 0.72 0.62
N ASP A 75 -5.99 1.45 1.14
CA ASP A 75 -6.27 1.64 2.58
C ASP A 75 -5.01 1.72 3.48
N MET A 76 -4.11 2.66 3.15
CA MET A 76 -2.91 2.93 3.94
C MET A 76 -3.31 3.38 5.36
N ARG A 77 -2.78 2.70 6.39
CA ARG A 77 -3.11 2.99 7.78
C ARG A 77 -1.93 3.56 8.53
N LEU A 78 -2.15 4.70 9.21
CA LEU A 78 -1.13 5.39 9.98
C LEU A 78 -0.53 4.52 11.09
N ALA A 79 -1.35 3.73 11.78
CA ALA A 79 -0.87 2.85 12.85
C ALA A 79 0.15 1.83 12.36
N GLU A 80 -0.09 1.23 11.18
CA GLU A 80 0.84 0.29 10.55
C GLU A 80 2.14 0.98 10.14
N LEU A 81 2.05 2.16 9.52
CA LEU A 81 3.23 2.95 9.13
C LEU A 81 4.06 3.37 10.35
N LYS A 82 3.42 3.75 11.45
CA LYS A 82 4.12 4.07 12.70
C LYS A 82 4.91 2.88 13.23
N SER A 83 4.25 1.74 13.38
CA SER A 83 4.90 0.52 13.88
C SER A 83 6.05 0.09 13.00
N LEU A 84 5.85 0.13 11.69
CA LEU A 84 6.89 -0.21 10.71
C LEU A 84 8.05 0.79 10.76
N SER A 85 7.77 2.08 10.85
CA SER A 85 8.81 3.12 10.94
C SER A 85 9.67 2.97 12.19
N GLN A 86 9.06 2.64 13.31
CA GLN A 86 9.79 2.38 14.57
C GLN A 86 10.67 1.13 14.45
N ALA A 87 10.16 0.06 13.83
CA ALA A 87 10.93 -1.16 13.59
C ALA A 87 12.12 -0.90 12.64
N ILE A 88 11.91 -0.16 11.57
CA ILE A 88 12.97 0.23 10.63
C ILE A 88 14.05 1.04 11.36
N ALA A 89 13.67 2.06 12.12
CA ALA A 89 14.62 2.87 12.87
C ALA A 89 15.44 2.07 13.85
N LYS A 90 14.86 1.05 14.48
CA LYS A 90 15.51 0.18 15.46
C LYS A 90 16.46 -0.85 14.84
N HIS A 91 16.08 -1.42 13.69
CA HIS A 91 16.72 -2.62 13.13
C HIS A 91 17.55 -2.39 11.87
N THR A 92 17.58 -1.17 11.36
CA THR A 92 18.36 -0.84 10.14
C THR A 92 19.36 0.26 10.42
N SER A 93 20.48 0.28 9.67
CA SER A 93 21.41 1.40 9.71
C SER A 93 20.81 2.67 9.10
N ASN A 94 21.36 3.84 9.46
CA ASN A 94 20.86 5.14 8.98
C ASN A 94 20.99 5.31 7.45
N ASP A 95 21.92 4.60 6.83
CA ASP A 95 22.21 4.63 5.39
C ASP A 95 21.62 3.44 4.62
N ALA A 96 20.78 2.62 5.28
CA ALA A 96 20.05 1.56 4.63
C ALA A 96 19.10 2.10 3.55
N LEU A 97 18.98 1.35 2.44
CA LEU A 97 18.03 1.64 1.36
C LEU A 97 16.75 0.82 1.55
N LEU A 98 15.61 1.46 1.46
CA LEU A 98 14.31 0.78 1.48
C LEU A 98 13.76 0.63 0.07
N LEU A 99 13.33 -0.57 -0.27
CA LEU A 99 12.65 -0.90 -1.52
C LEU A 99 11.20 -1.28 -1.19
N GLY A 100 10.28 -0.44 -1.53
CA GLY A 100 8.85 -0.66 -1.31
C GLY A 100 8.02 0.02 -2.40
N TRP A 101 6.73 -0.24 -2.39
CA TRP A 101 5.82 0.45 -3.29
C TRP A 101 5.97 1.97 -3.14
N TRP A 102 5.83 2.73 -4.21
CA TRP A 102 6.18 4.16 -4.22
C TRP A 102 5.41 5.00 -3.17
N ASP A 103 4.15 4.71 -2.91
CA ASP A 103 3.34 5.41 -1.91
C ASP A 103 3.81 5.10 -0.48
N THR A 104 4.05 3.83 -0.18
CA THR A 104 4.63 3.37 1.09
C THR A 104 6.05 3.93 1.27
N SER A 105 6.86 3.92 0.23
CA SER A 105 8.22 4.47 0.25
C SER A 105 8.24 5.94 0.62
N ARG A 106 7.35 6.74 0.07
CA ARG A 106 7.24 8.17 0.41
C ARG A 106 6.93 8.38 1.89
N ALA A 107 5.96 7.64 2.42
CA ALA A 107 5.60 7.73 3.83
C ALA A 107 6.74 7.28 4.74
N LEU A 108 7.43 6.19 4.42
CA LEU A 108 8.55 5.69 5.20
C LEU A 108 9.75 6.64 5.16
N GLN A 109 10.08 7.23 4.02
CA GLN A 109 11.13 8.23 3.93
C GLN A 109 10.83 9.43 4.83
N LEU A 110 9.60 9.92 4.82
CA LEU A 110 9.17 11.02 5.68
C LEU A 110 9.30 10.67 7.17
N LEU A 111 8.89 9.48 7.57
CA LEU A 111 8.84 9.06 8.97
C LEU A 111 10.17 8.53 9.51
N THR A 112 11.03 7.94 8.68
CA THR A 112 12.29 7.31 9.13
C THR A 112 13.53 8.09 8.76
N GLY A 113 13.46 8.96 7.75
CA GLY A 113 14.64 9.60 7.15
C GLY A 113 15.54 8.64 6.37
N ARG A 114 15.16 7.36 6.24
CA ARG A 114 15.91 6.39 5.41
C ARG A 114 15.71 6.72 3.93
N GLU A 115 16.74 6.51 3.14
CA GLU A 115 16.63 6.60 1.69
C GLU A 115 15.75 5.48 1.15
N THR A 116 14.90 5.82 0.20
CA THR A 116 14.02 4.87 -0.49
C THR A 116 14.34 4.84 -1.97
N LEU A 117 14.11 3.71 -2.62
CA LEU A 117 14.31 3.58 -4.06
C LEU A 117 13.36 4.52 -4.84
N PHE A 118 12.19 4.82 -4.28
CA PHE A 118 11.18 5.70 -4.86
C PHE A 118 10.78 6.78 -3.86
N ASN A 119 10.88 8.04 -4.25
CA ASN A 119 10.48 9.18 -3.43
C ASN A 119 9.51 10.14 -4.12
N ALA A 120 9.15 9.87 -5.37
CA ALA A 120 8.18 10.64 -6.13
C ALA A 120 6.80 9.97 -6.16
N HIS A 121 5.76 10.76 -6.41
CA HIS A 121 4.42 10.27 -6.65
C HIS A 121 4.34 9.74 -8.08
N LEU A 122 4.44 8.43 -8.26
CA LEU A 122 4.50 7.80 -9.58
C LEU A 122 3.12 7.63 -10.24
N GLY A 123 2.08 7.49 -9.43
CA GLY A 123 0.73 7.27 -9.92
C GLY A 123 0.48 5.87 -10.49
N GLU A 124 1.33 4.91 -10.18
CA GLU A 124 1.23 3.53 -10.67
C GLU A 124 1.16 2.49 -9.52
N PRO A 125 0.23 1.55 -9.59
CA PRO A 125 -1.03 1.65 -10.28
C PRO A 125 -2.02 2.49 -9.47
N PHE A 126 -2.82 3.33 -10.14
CA PHE A 126 -3.99 3.88 -9.49
C PHE A 126 -5.12 2.86 -9.47
N ILE A 127 -5.71 2.71 -8.31
CA ILE A 127 -6.92 1.90 -8.13
C ILE A 127 -8.10 2.78 -8.55
N ALA A 128 -8.52 2.63 -9.80
CA ALA A 128 -9.68 3.32 -10.32
C ALA A 128 -10.84 2.33 -10.42
N PRO A 129 -11.94 2.54 -9.67
CA PRO A 129 -13.12 1.70 -9.79
C PRO A 129 -13.69 1.75 -11.22
N PRO A 130 -14.49 0.75 -11.65
CA PRO A 130 -14.97 0.65 -13.03
C PRO A 130 -15.57 1.94 -13.60
N PRO A 131 -16.40 2.71 -12.87
CA PRO A 131 -16.92 3.98 -13.38
C PRO A 131 -15.86 5.04 -13.71
N TRP A 132 -14.67 4.94 -13.10
CA TRP A 132 -13.58 5.90 -13.26
C TRP A 132 -12.53 5.49 -14.30
N GLN A 133 -12.59 4.28 -14.83
CA GLN A 133 -11.57 3.76 -15.77
C GLN A 133 -11.37 4.67 -17.00
N ARG A 134 -12.42 5.25 -17.52
CA ARG A 134 -12.35 6.21 -18.64
C ARG A 134 -11.60 7.49 -18.30
N HIS A 135 -11.48 7.83 -17.01
CA HIS A 135 -10.79 9.03 -16.51
C HIS A 135 -9.37 8.76 -16.03
N ARG A 136 -8.84 7.56 -16.19
CA ARG A 136 -7.54 7.14 -15.62
C ARG A 136 -6.41 8.14 -15.89
N ARG A 137 -6.28 8.65 -17.12
CA ARG A 137 -5.23 9.63 -17.47
C ARG A 137 -5.40 10.94 -16.70
N SER A 138 -6.61 11.42 -16.57
CA SER A 138 -6.91 12.65 -15.82
C SER A 138 -6.67 12.47 -14.33
N ILE A 139 -7.00 11.31 -13.78
CA ILE A 139 -6.72 10.94 -12.39
C ILE A 139 -5.22 10.96 -12.13
N VAL A 140 -4.44 10.25 -12.92
CA VAL A 140 -2.97 10.19 -12.75
C VAL A 140 -2.36 11.60 -12.80
N ARG A 141 -2.79 12.43 -13.74
CA ARG A 141 -2.30 13.82 -13.84
C ARG A 141 -2.68 14.62 -12.60
N TYR A 142 -3.94 14.59 -12.19
CA TYR A 142 -4.45 15.33 -11.04
C TYR A 142 -3.72 14.93 -9.74
N GLU A 143 -3.51 13.64 -9.54
CA GLU A 143 -2.79 13.11 -8.39
C GLU A 143 -1.33 13.57 -8.37
N ARG A 144 -0.63 13.49 -9.49
CA ARG A 144 0.76 13.96 -9.58
C ARG A 144 0.89 15.45 -9.34
N ASP A 145 -0.04 16.24 -9.89
CA ASP A 145 -0.05 17.70 -9.70
C ASP A 145 -0.34 18.07 -8.26
N PHE A 146 -1.22 17.34 -7.60
CA PHE A 146 -1.60 17.59 -6.20
C PHE A 146 -0.52 17.12 -5.20
N TRP A 147 0.00 15.91 -5.36
CA TRP A 147 0.92 15.28 -4.41
C TRP A 147 2.40 15.53 -4.70
N GLY A 148 2.73 16.14 -5.80
CA GLY A 148 4.10 16.48 -6.16
C GLY A 148 4.33 16.54 -7.66
N ALA A 149 5.48 17.06 -8.06
CA ALA A 149 5.88 17.17 -9.46
C ALA A 149 5.87 15.80 -10.15
N PRO A 150 5.55 15.75 -11.46
CA PRO A 150 5.66 14.51 -12.22
C PRO A 150 7.06 13.91 -12.11
N PRO A 151 7.19 12.61 -11.91
CA PRO A 151 8.48 11.95 -11.84
C PRO A 151 9.18 11.95 -13.18
N ALA A 152 10.50 11.86 -13.16
CA ALA A 152 11.26 11.59 -14.37
C ALA A 152 10.91 10.21 -14.93
N GLU A 153 10.96 10.07 -16.25
CA GLU A 153 10.63 8.79 -16.90
C GLU A 153 11.52 7.64 -16.42
N VAL A 154 12.79 7.93 -16.08
CA VAL A 154 13.71 6.94 -15.52
C VAL A 154 13.22 6.37 -14.19
N GLU A 155 12.58 7.16 -13.35
CA GLU A 155 12.01 6.68 -12.07
C GLU A 155 10.80 5.77 -12.32
N VAL A 156 9.94 6.13 -13.27
CA VAL A 156 8.81 5.28 -13.65
C VAL A 156 9.28 3.92 -14.18
N ARG A 157 10.29 3.91 -15.04
CA ARG A 157 10.87 2.65 -15.54
C ARG A 157 11.52 1.81 -14.43
N ARG A 158 12.19 2.45 -13.49
CA ARG A 158 12.76 1.77 -12.32
C ARG A 158 11.69 1.13 -11.46
N PHE A 159 10.58 1.82 -11.26
CA PHE A 159 9.43 1.28 -10.55
C PHE A 159 8.81 0.08 -11.29
N GLN A 160 8.67 0.17 -12.61
CA GLN A 160 8.18 -0.95 -13.43
C GLN A 160 9.07 -2.20 -13.27
N ARG A 161 10.39 -2.02 -13.22
CA ARG A 161 11.33 -3.12 -12.95
C ARG A 161 11.18 -3.69 -11.53
N PHE A 162 10.95 -2.84 -10.55
CA PHE A 162 10.66 -3.26 -9.17
C PHE A 162 9.36 -4.09 -9.10
N ALA A 163 8.28 -3.60 -9.69
CA ALA A 163 7.01 -4.32 -9.72
C ALA A 163 7.13 -5.64 -10.49
N GLU A 164 7.85 -5.66 -11.61
CA GLU A 164 8.14 -6.90 -12.33
C GLU A 164 8.88 -7.91 -11.46
N ALA A 165 9.91 -7.49 -10.73
CA ALA A 165 10.67 -8.36 -9.83
C ALA A 165 9.77 -9.03 -8.78
N LEU A 166 8.82 -8.30 -8.21
CA LEU A 166 7.85 -8.85 -7.27
C LEU A 166 6.91 -9.89 -7.89
N SER A 167 6.68 -9.81 -9.20
CA SER A 167 5.81 -10.72 -9.96
C SER A 167 6.52 -11.98 -10.46
N LEU A 168 7.85 -12.01 -10.43
CA LEU A 168 8.66 -13.16 -10.82
C LEU A 168 8.70 -14.22 -9.70
N GLY A 169 9.25 -15.40 -10.05
CA GLY A 169 9.59 -16.39 -9.03
C GLY A 169 10.68 -15.88 -8.07
N ALA A 170 10.81 -16.50 -6.91
CA ALA A 170 11.65 -16.00 -5.82
C ALA A 170 13.10 -15.73 -6.25
N ALA A 171 13.76 -16.67 -6.93
CA ALA A 171 15.16 -16.52 -7.32
C ALA A 171 15.38 -15.40 -8.34
N ALA A 172 14.58 -15.36 -9.40
CA ALA A 172 14.69 -14.33 -10.44
C ALA A 172 14.28 -12.94 -9.91
N GLY A 173 13.23 -12.86 -9.13
CA GLY A 173 12.77 -11.62 -8.50
C GLY A 173 13.79 -11.07 -7.53
N ALA A 174 14.35 -11.90 -6.65
CA ALA A 174 15.39 -11.49 -5.71
C ALA A 174 16.65 -10.98 -6.41
N ALA A 175 17.08 -11.65 -7.49
CA ALA A 175 18.21 -11.19 -8.29
C ALA A 175 17.97 -9.80 -8.90
N GLN A 176 16.77 -9.55 -9.41
CA GLN A 176 16.42 -8.25 -9.97
C GLN A 176 16.34 -7.15 -8.90
N LEU A 177 15.80 -7.44 -7.71
CA LEU A 177 15.81 -6.52 -6.58
C LEU A 177 17.24 -6.20 -6.13
N ARG A 178 18.12 -7.19 -6.08
CA ARG A 178 19.54 -7.01 -5.74
C ARG A 178 20.24 -6.09 -6.73
N GLU A 179 19.96 -6.26 -8.03
CA GLU A 179 20.48 -5.39 -9.07
C GLU A 179 20.00 -3.94 -8.90
N LEU A 180 18.72 -3.73 -8.56
CA LEU A 180 18.17 -2.40 -8.30
C LEU A 180 18.78 -1.74 -7.04
N ALA A 181 19.08 -2.51 -6.00
CA ALA A 181 19.68 -2.02 -4.78
C ALA A 181 21.19 -1.72 -4.92
N GLY A 182 21.87 -2.34 -5.85
CA GLY A 182 23.32 -2.26 -5.98
C GLY A 182 24.04 -2.90 -4.80
N ASP A 183 25.16 -2.32 -4.37
CA ASP A 183 25.98 -2.85 -3.26
C ASP A 183 25.51 -2.38 -1.87
N ARG A 184 24.40 -1.70 -1.80
CA ARG A 184 23.90 -1.13 -0.54
C ARG A 184 23.24 -2.19 0.33
N GLU A 185 23.33 -2.01 1.65
CA GLU A 185 22.42 -2.66 2.58
C GLU A 185 20.99 -2.19 2.26
N ALA A 186 20.13 -3.13 1.93
CA ALA A 186 18.78 -2.83 1.46
C ALA A 186 17.74 -3.77 2.07
N TYR A 187 16.58 -3.22 2.31
CA TYR A 187 15.43 -3.94 2.87
C TYR A 187 14.23 -3.78 1.95
N VAL A 188 13.56 -4.87 1.65
CA VAL A 188 12.32 -4.86 0.90
C VAL A 188 11.15 -4.72 1.88
N VAL A 189 10.30 -3.75 1.65
CA VAL A 189 9.11 -3.50 2.45
C VAL A 189 7.88 -3.84 1.62
N VAL A 190 7.11 -4.81 2.09
CA VAL A 190 5.89 -5.28 1.42
C VAL A 190 4.71 -5.26 2.40
N HIS A 191 3.53 -5.03 1.85
CA HIS A 191 2.26 -5.07 2.57
C HIS A 191 1.28 -5.99 1.84
N VAL A 192 0.33 -6.57 2.55
CA VAL A 192 -0.68 -7.46 1.95
C VAL A 192 -1.48 -6.77 0.83
N SER A 193 -1.71 -5.47 0.95
CA SER A 193 -2.38 -4.68 -0.10
C SER A 193 -1.58 -4.56 -1.40
N ASP A 194 -0.28 -4.80 -1.36
CA ASP A 194 0.56 -4.82 -2.56
C ASP A 194 0.17 -5.96 -3.52
N LEU A 195 -0.44 -7.03 -3.00
CA LEU A 195 -1.02 -8.09 -3.84
C LEU A 195 -2.02 -7.55 -4.85
N TYR A 196 -2.93 -6.71 -4.40
CA TYR A 196 -3.94 -6.12 -5.28
C TYR A 196 -3.30 -5.15 -6.29
N LYS A 197 -2.40 -4.30 -5.83
CA LYS A 197 -1.67 -3.36 -6.69
C LYS A 197 -0.87 -4.10 -7.78
N LEU A 198 -0.11 -5.12 -7.38
CA LEU A 198 0.67 -5.93 -8.31
C LEU A 198 -0.22 -6.71 -9.27
N GLY A 199 -1.34 -7.24 -8.79
CA GLY A 199 -2.32 -7.91 -9.63
C GLY A 199 -2.94 -7.02 -10.71
N LEU A 200 -3.03 -5.70 -10.49
CA LEU A 200 -3.46 -4.75 -11.51
C LEU A 200 -2.41 -4.56 -12.62
N LEU A 201 -1.13 -4.65 -12.28
CA LEU A 201 -0.03 -4.49 -13.26
C LEU A 201 0.32 -5.78 -13.99
N HIS A 202 0.30 -6.90 -13.29
CA HIS A 202 0.78 -8.20 -13.78
C HIS A 202 -0.28 -9.30 -13.63
N ARG A 203 -1.45 -9.08 -14.22
CA ARG A 203 -2.59 -10.03 -14.17
C ARG A 203 -2.24 -11.41 -14.73
N GLU A 204 -1.31 -11.46 -15.66
CA GLU A 204 -0.83 -12.70 -16.27
C GLU A 204 0.00 -13.59 -15.31
N ARG A 205 0.53 -13.01 -14.24
CA ARG A 205 1.36 -13.71 -13.25
C ARG A 205 0.72 -13.82 -11.88
N LEU A 206 -0.12 -12.85 -11.52
CA LEU A 206 -0.72 -12.74 -10.20
C LEU A 206 -2.20 -12.41 -10.30
N GLY A 207 -3.04 -13.42 -10.09
CA GLY A 207 -4.49 -13.25 -9.95
C GLY A 207 -4.85 -12.98 -8.49
N VAL A 208 -5.47 -11.82 -8.24
CA VAL A 208 -5.87 -11.40 -6.89
C VAL A 208 -7.32 -10.96 -6.90
N ALA A 209 -8.07 -11.47 -5.93
CA ALA A 209 -9.40 -10.99 -5.58
C ALA A 209 -9.40 -10.46 -4.15
N TYR A 210 -10.42 -9.71 -3.78
CA TYR A 210 -10.60 -9.28 -2.40
C TYR A 210 -12.07 -9.40 -1.97
N LYS A 211 -12.27 -9.46 -0.66
CA LYS A 211 -13.60 -9.43 -0.04
C LYS A 211 -13.51 -8.75 1.31
N ASP A 212 -14.42 -7.82 1.59
CA ASP A 212 -14.54 -7.18 2.88
C ASP A 212 -15.48 -7.96 3.79
N PHE A 213 -15.09 -8.08 5.06
CA PHE A 213 -15.82 -8.78 6.09
C PHE A 213 -16.02 -7.89 7.32
N PRO A 214 -17.21 -7.89 7.93
CA PRO A 214 -17.41 -7.21 9.20
C PRO A 214 -16.65 -7.92 10.31
N VAL A 215 -16.04 -7.15 11.21
CA VAL A 215 -15.37 -7.63 12.42
C VAL A 215 -16.21 -7.24 13.62
N ARG A 216 -16.49 -8.21 14.49
CA ARG A 216 -17.17 -7.99 15.78
C ARG A 216 -16.34 -8.65 16.87
N GLY A 217 -15.62 -7.83 17.66
CA GLY A 217 -14.72 -8.31 18.70
C GLY A 217 -13.37 -8.77 18.15
N ASP A 218 -13.18 -10.08 17.98
CA ASP A 218 -11.93 -10.65 17.46
C ASP A 218 -12.04 -11.11 16.00
N LEU A 219 -10.92 -11.57 15.43
CA LEU A 219 -10.83 -12.06 14.05
C LEU A 219 -11.27 -13.52 13.86
N HIS A 220 -11.65 -14.26 14.91
CA HIS A 220 -11.99 -15.67 14.78
C HIS A 220 -13.23 -15.90 13.90
N GLY A 221 -14.28 -15.12 14.11
CA GLY A 221 -15.48 -15.16 13.29
C GLY A 221 -15.21 -14.83 11.83
N PRO A 222 -14.61 -13.67 11.51
CA PRO A 222 -14.23 -13.29 10.15
C PRO A 222 -13.33 -14.33 9.46
N ILE A 223 -12.35 -14.89 10.13
CA ILE A 223 -11.44 -15.90 9.55
C ILE A 223 -12.21 -17.14 9.10
N SER A 224 -13.23 -17.57 9.84
CA SER A 224 -14.07 -18.69 9.43
C SER A 224 -14.83 -18.39 8.13
N PHE A 225 -15.36 -17.18 7.97
CA PHE A 225 -15.99 -16.74 6.72
C PHE A 225 -14.99 -16.65 5.57
N VAL A 226 -13.79 -16.13 5.83
CA VAL A 226 -12.71 -16.03 4.83
C VAL A 226 -12.33 -17.40 4.31
N LYS A 227 -12.14 -18.39 5.19
CA LYS A 227 -11.82 -19.79 4.81
C LYS A 227 -12.91 -20.41 3.98
N ARG A 228 -14.17 -20.20 4.33
CA ARG A 228 -15.32 -20.68 3.55
C ARG A 228 -15.35 -20.03 2.17
N TRP A 229 -15.23 -18.71 2.12
CA TRP A 229 -15.18 -17.96 0.87
C TRP A 229 -14.07 -18.44 -0.05
N MET A 230 -12.86 -18.65 0.51
CA MET A 230 -11.73 -19.23 -0.22
C MET A 230 -12.07 -20.59 -0.80
N GLY A 231 -12.67 -21.47 -0.03
CA GLY A 231 -13.09 -22.82 -0.49
C GLY A 231 -14.13 -22.77 -1.59
N ASP A 232 -15.17 -21.96 -1.41
CA ASP A 232 -16.29 -21.83 -2.36
C ASP A 232 -15.85 -21.28 -3.71
N HIS A 233 -14.83 -20.42 -3.73
CA HIS A 233 -14.28 -19.81 -4.95
C HIS A 233 -13.03 -20.50 -5.47
N HIS A 234 -12.59 -21.56 -4.83
CA HIS A 234 -11.38 -22.33 -5.19
C HIS A 234 -10.10 -21.49 -5.21
N TYR A 235 -9.98 -20.51 -4.33
CA TYR A 235 -8.76 -19.73 -4.18
C TYR A 235 -7.65 -20.55 -3.50
N ALA A 236 -6.39 -20.26 -3.88
CA ALA A 236 -5.23 -21.02 -3.40
C ALA A 236 -4.73 -20.55 -2.02
N ALA A 237 -4.84 -19.27 -1.72
CA ALA A 237 -4.35 -18.69 -0.48
C ALA A 237 -5.07 -17.37 -0.17
N TYR A 238 -4.95 -16.91 1.06
CA TYR A 238 -5.46 -15.60 1.48
C TYR A 238 -4.55 -14.90 2.48
N ALA A 239 -4.70 -13.59 2.58
CA ALA A 239 -4.17 -12.77 3.67
C ALA A 239 -5.25 -11.78 4.12
N VAL A 240 -5.25 -11.42 5.42
CA VAL A 240 -6.25 -10.52 6.00
C VAL A 240 -5.57 -9.21 6.40
N HIS A 241 -6.23 -8.11 6.05
CA HIS A 241 -5.86 -6.75 6.45
C HIS A 241 -6.97 -6.13 7.28
N GLU A 242 -6.68 -5.73 8.51
CA GLU A 242 -7.62 -4.99 9.35
C GLU A 242 -7.71 -3.55 8.85
N LEU A 243 -8.87 -3.16 8.32
CA LEU A 243 -9.11 -1.79 7.85
C LEU A 243 -9.51 -0.86 9.01
N SER A 244 -10.25 -1.40 9.98
CA SER A 244 -10.72 -0.72 11.19
C SER A 244 -11.10 -1.74 12.26
N ASP A 245 -11.53 -1.27 13.42
CA ASP A 245 -12.04 -2.15 14.49
C ASP A 245 -13.29 -2.93 14.07
N SER A 246 -13.99 -2.50 13.03
CA SER A 246 -15.26 -3.09 12.57
C SER A 246 -15.18 -3.75 11.19
N GLN A 247 -14.06 -3.66 10.48
CA GLN A 247 -13.95 -4.16 9.12
C GLN A 247 -12.55 -4.69 8.80
N ALA A 248 -12.51 -5.86 8.15
CA ALA A 248 -11.30 -6.46 7.60
C ALA A 248 -11.49 -6.77 6.11
N ARG A 249 -10.40 -6.75 5.38
CA ARG A 249 -10.33 -7.16 3.97
C ARG A 249 -9.47 -8.39 3.85
N ALA A 250 -9.99 -9.42 3.18
CA ALA A 250 -9.20 -10.56 2.75
C ALA A 250 -8.79 -10.38 1.29
N TYR A 251 -7.51 -10.59 1.02
CA TYR A 251 -6.98 -10.73 -0.33
C TYR A 251 -6.78 -12.20 -0.63
N PHE A 252 -7.22 -12.64 -1.80
CA PHE A 252 -7.16 -14.05 -2.22
C PHE A 252 -6.29 -14.20 -3.45
N LEU A 253 -5.45 -15.22 -3.46
CA LEU A 253 -4.72 -15.62 -4.65
C LEU A 253 -5.56 -16.63 -5.45
N ALA A 254 -5.69 -16.37 -6.75
CA ALA A 254 -6.56 -17.13 -7.63
C ALA A 254 -6.10 -18.58 -7.82
N ASP A 255 -4.78 -18.80 -7.85
CA ASP A 255 -4.18 -20.09 -8.18
C ASP A 255 -2.78 -20.28 -7.54
N ALA A 256 -2.25 -21.49 -7.66
CA ALA A 256 -0.93 -21.84 -7.15
C ALA A 256 0.20 -21.05 -7.83
N ARG A 257 0.04 -20.70 -9.12
CA ARG A 257 1.02 -19.90 -9.86
C ARG A 257 1.16 -18.51 -9.23
N SER A 258 0.06 -17.88 -8.83
CA SER A 258 0.06 -16.60 -8.10
C SER A 258 0.84 -16.71 -6.78
N GLY A 259 0.74 -17.84 -6.09
CA GLY A 259 1.47 -18.12 -4.85
C GLY A 259 2.99 -18.29 -5.04
N ASN A 260 3.46 -18.55 -6.25
CA ASN A 260 4.87 -18.71 -6.57
C ASN A 260 5.59 -17.39 -6.90
N THR A 261 4.89 -16.28 -6.91
CA THR A 261 5.50 -14.96 -7.07
C THR A 261 6.34 -14.58 -5.86
N LEU A 262 7.40 -13.80 -6.07
CA LEU A 262 8.24 -13.31 -4.97
C LEU A 262 7.41 -12.56 -3.92
N LEU A 263 6.50 -11.68 -4.34
CA LEU A 263 5.64 -10.96 -3.41
C LEU A 263 4.82 -11.90 -2.52
N ALA A 264 4.17 -12.89 -3.11
CA ALA A 264 3.37 -13.85 -2.34
C ALA A 264 4.20 -14.63 -1.32
N GLN A 265 5.46 -14.96 -1.68
CA GLN A 265 6.36 -15.68 -0.79
C GLN A 265 6.91 -14.84 0.37
N MET A 266 6.91 -13.51 0.24
CA MET A 266 7.32 -12.59 1.31
C MET A 266 6.18 -12.25 2.28
N LEU A 267 4.93 -12.60 1.98
CA LEU A 267 3.77 -12.25 2.78
C LEU A 267 3.28 -13.42 3.65
N PRO A 268 2.64 -13.15 4.80
CA PRO A 268 2.10 -14.17 5.68
C PRO A 268 0.75 -14.70 5.14
N LEU A 269 0.80 -15.46 4.05
CA LEU A 269 -0.37 -16.05 3.42
C LEU A 269 -0.78 -17.34 4.13
N SER A 270 -2.10 -17.54 4.25
CA SER A 270 -2.68 -18.80 4.72
C SER A 270 -3.25 -19.59 3.55
N THR A 271 -3.01 -20.90 3.54
CA THR A 271 -3.56 -21.82 2.53
C THR A 271 -4.52 -22.81 3.19
N SER A 272 -5.18 -23.63 2.36
CA SER A 272 -5.95 -24.80 2.82
C SER A 272 -5.06 -25.91 3.39
N ARG A 273 -3.72 -25.85 3.20
CA ARG A 273 -2.73 -26.82 3.72
C ARG A 273 -1.74 -26.11 4.63
N PRO A 274 -2.05 -25.94 5.93
CA PRO A 274 -1.24 -25.15 6.87
C PRO A 274 0.21 -25.63 7.03
N ALA A 275 0.49 -26.91 6.80
CA ALA A 275 1.82 -27.50 7.03
C ALA A 275 2.90 -27.05 6.02
N GLU A 276 2.51 -26.68 4.80
CA GLU A 276 3.46 -26.27 3.75
C GLU A 276 3.92 -24.82 3.91
N LEU A 277 3.14 -23.97 4.57
CA LEU A 277 3.47 -22.55 4.78
C LEU A 277 4.34 -22.30 6.00
N GLN A 278 4.24 -23.12 7.03
CA GLN A 278 5.06 -22.94 8.24
C GLN A 278 6.57 -23.06 7.96
N ALA A 279 6.95 -23.79 6.92
CA ALA A 279 8.34 -23.91 6.48
C ALA A 279 8.85 -22.66 5.75
N GLN A 280 7.98 -21.82 5.19
CA GLN A 280 8.36 -20.64 4.40
C GLN A 280 8.41 -19.34 5.23
N GLN A 281 7.82 -19.33 6.43
CA GLN A 281 7.84 -18.18 7.34
C GLN A 281 9.17 -17.99 8.08
N LEU A 282 10.11 -18.90 7.95
CA LEU A 282 11.40 -18.89 8.65
C LEU A 282 12.58 -18.37 7.81
N VAL A 283 12.34 -17.83 6.63
CA VAL A 283 13.39 -17.22 5.82
C VAL A 283 13.46 -15.74 6.15
N HIS A 284 14.37 -15.38 7.06
CA HIS A 284 14.78 -14.02 7.34
C HIS A 284 15.61 -13.43 6.20
#